data_a25ed73b4c5fb6622d326c47e713066f
#
_entry.id   a25ed73b4c5fb6622d326c47e713066f
#
_cell.length_a   1.000
_cell.length_b   1.000
_cell.length_c   1.000
_cell.angle_alpha   90.00
_cell.angle_beta   90.00
_cell.angle_gamma   90.00
#
_symmetry.space_group_name_H-M   'P 1'
#
loop_
_entity.id
_entity.type
_entity.pdbx_description
1 polymer ?
#
loop_
_entity_poly.entity_id
_entity_poly.type
_entity_poly.pdbx_seq_one_letter_code
_entity_poly.pdbx_strand_id
1 'polypeptide(L)'
;MLTLTTLASGSSGNCTLLSDGETHLLLDAGISCRRICTALAALKIAPESLSAVLITHEHSDHISGLATLHKRFQLPIYTSPGTARQLCYRIAALEDVVRPCPPGNSFTAGGLDVETFPISHDAAEPMGFAVSDGNRKAALVTDLGVVTEAVRRGMAGAQLVLVEANHDVEWVRSGPYPYYLKERILGRQGHLSNEDGGALALGAVQSGARTVVLGHLSRENNTPQRAFNAVNAILSAYGPREAGLTLSVAPRDQTGPVYTV
;
A
#
# COMPACT_ATOMS: atom_id res chain seq x y z
N MET A 1 -6.74 -12.13 -14.84
CA MET A 1 -6.05 -10.83 -15.06
C MET A 1 -6.09 -10.07 -13.75
N LEU A 2 -4.93 -9.82 -13.14
CA LEU A 2 -4.88 -9.10 -11.87
C LEU A 2 -4.61 -7.61 -12.11
N THR A 3 -5.43 -6.75 -11.51
CA THR A 3 -5.34 -5.29 -11.66
C THR A 3 -5.14 -4.62 -10.31
N LEU A 4 -4.45 -3.48 -10.33
CA LEU A 4 -4.27 -2.59 -9.19
C LEU A 4 -4.64 -1.16 -9.60
N THR A 5 -5.42 -0.48 -8.79
CA THR A 5 -5.76 0.93 -8.96
C THR A 5 -5.69 1.65 -7.63
N THR A 6 -4.83 2.64 -7.49
CA THR A 6 -4.83 3.49 -6.30
C THR A 6 -6.00 4.47 -6.38
N LEU A 7 -6.87 4.47 -5.38
CA LEU A 7 -7.96 5.44 -5.25
C LEU A 7 -7.47 6.73 -4.58
N ALA A 8 -6.41 6.60 -3.77
CA ALA A 8 -5.59 7.66 -3.20
C ALA A 8 -4.30 7.06 -2.65
N SER A 9 -3.18 7.80 -2.65
CA SER A 9 -1.92 7.32 -2.08
C SER A 9 -1.05 8.47 -1.57
N GLY A 10 -0.93 8.59 -0.25
CA GLY A 10 -0.10 9.60 0.42
C GLY A 10 -0.46 9.78 1.89
N SER A 11 0.32 10.57 2.61
CA SER A 11 0.19 10.81 4.07
C SER A 11 -1.17 11.43 4.52
N SER A 12 -2.10 11.69 3.61
CA SER A 12 -3.44 12.22 3.91
C SER A 12 -4.55 11.20 3.68
N GLY A 13 -4.23 10.04 3.11
CA GLY A 13 -5.18 8.96 2.91
C GLY A 13 -4.74 7.98 1.84
N ASN A 14 -4.80 6.70 2.20
CA ASN A 14 -4.42 5.57 1.37
C ASN A 14 -5.62 4.67 1.12
N CYS A 15 -5.80 4.26 -0.11
CA CYS A 15 -6.83 3.33 -0.50
C CYS A 15 -6.49 2.77 -1.89
N THR A 16 -6.36 1.46 -2.00
CA THR A 16 -6.00 0.80 -3.25
C THR A 16 -6.98 -0.33 -3.54
N LEU A 17 -7.44 -0.43 -4.77
CA LEU A 17 -8.26 -1.53 -5.25
C LEU A 17 -7.40 -2.56 -5.96
N LEU A 18 -7.58 -3.82 -5.60
CA LEU A 18 -7.06 -4.99 -6.28
C LEU A 18 -8.22 -5.81 -6.85
N SER A 19 -8.12 -6.27 -8.08
CA SER A 19 -9.20 -7.04 -8.71
C SER A 19 -8.68 -8.00 -9.78
N ASP A 20 -9.29 -9.19 -9.87
CA ASP A 20 -9.14 -10.11 -10.98
C ASP A 20 -10.29 -10.03 -12.00
N GLY A 21 -11.26 -9.14 -11.75
CA GLY A 21 -12.48 -8.94 -12.53
C GLY A 21 -13.72 -9.54 -11.87
N GLU A 22 -13.58 -10.53 -11.00
CA GLU A 22 -14.67 -11.17 -10.23
C GLU A 22 -14.56 -10.83 -8.74
N THR A 23 -13.36 -10.90 -8.18
CA THR A 23 -13.05 -10.55 -6.79
C THR A 23 -12.48 -9.14 -6.72
N HIS A 24 -13.00 -8.34 -5.79
CA HIS A 24 -12.55 -6.98 -5.54
C HIS A 24 -12.10 -6.84 -4.08
N LEU A 25 -10.82 -6.57 -3.86
CA LEU A 25 -10.24 -6.32 -2.54
C LEU A 25 -9.86 -4.85 -2.40
N LEU A 26 -10.26 -4.25 -1.29
CA LEU A 26 -9.83 -2.90 -0.95
C LEU A 26 -8.67 -2.98 0.05
N LEU A 27 -7.53 -2.45 -0.30
CA LEU A 27 -6.41 -2.29 0.62
C LEU A 27 -6.44 -0.89 1.21
N ASP A 28 -6.60 -0.83 2.52
CA ASP A 28 -6.84 0.35 3.33
C ASP A 28 -8.11 1.14 2.95
N ALA A 29 -8.61 1.90 3.89
CA ALA A 29 -9.78 2.77 3.76
C ALA A 29 -9.48 4.14 4.35
N GLY A 30 -8.33 4.72 4.00
CA GLY A 30 -7.80 5.96 4.56
C GLY A 30 -8.43 7.24 4.00
N ILE A 31 -9.36 7.12 3.05
CA ILE A 31 -10.14 8.23 2.53
C ILE A 31 -11.62 8.04 2.87
N SER A 32 -12.42 9.11 2.81
CA SER A 32 -13.84 9.00 3.18
C SER A 32 -14.58 7.95 2.34
N CYS A 33 -15.53 7.24 2.95
CA CYS A 33 -16.39 6.27 2.28
C CYS A 33 -17.04 6.85 1.02
N ARG A 34 -17.42 8.13 1.02
CA ARG A 34 -17.95 8.83 -0.17
C ARG A 34 -16.92 8.84 -1.30
N ARG A 35 -15.65 9.16 -1.02
CA ARG A 35 -14.59 9.16 -2.05
C ARG A 35 -14.35 7.74 -2.58
N ILE A 36 -14.33 6.74 -1.70
CA ILE A 36 -14.21 5.33 -2.09
C ILE A 36 -15.33 4.96 -3.07
N CYS A 37 -16.60 5.19 -2.69
CA CYS A 37 -17.74 4.88 -3.56
C CYS A 37 -17.70 5.63 -4.90
N THR A 38 -17.28 6.90 -4.90
CA THR A 38 -17.14 7.69 -6.14
C THR A 38 -16.06 7.10 -7.06
N ALA A 39 -14.92 6.70 -6.50
CA ALA A 39 -13.84 6.08 -7.26
C ALA A 39 -14.24 4.71 -7.82
N LEU A 40 -14.88 3.86 -7.01
CA LEU A 40 -15.41 2.57 -7.46
C LEU A 40 -16.43 2.73 -8.58
N ALA A 41 -17.35 3.69 -8.46
CA ALA A 41 -18.35 3.99 -9.50
C ALA A 41 -17.70 4.41 -10.84
N ALA A 42 -16.62 5.21 -10.78
CA ALA A 42 -15.85 5.58 -11.97
C ALA A 42 -15.18 4.36 -12.65
N LEU A 43 -14.85 3.34 -11.87
CA LEU A 43 -14.31 2.05 -12.33
C LEU A 43 -15.43 1.05 -12.69
N LYS A 44 -16.71 1.43 -12.58
CA LYS A 44 -17.90 0.60 -12.81
C LYS A 44 -17.99 -0.60 -11.85
N ILE A 45 -17.50 -0.44 -10.62
CA ILE A 45 -17.55 -1.43 -9.56
C ILE A 45 -18.55 -0.97 -8.50
N ALA A 46 -19.52 -1.81 -8.16
CA ALA A 46 -20.46 -1.55 -7.08
C ALA A 46 -19.74 -1.76 -5.73
N PRO A 47 -19.87 -0.85 -4.75
CA PRO A 47 -19.26 -1.06 -3.44
C PRO A 47 -19.69 -2.35 -2.75
N GLU A 48 -20.88 -2.84 -3.03
CA GLU A 48 -21.44 -4.09 -2.52
C GLU A 48 -20.75 -5.34 -3.10
N SER A 49 -20.03 -5.21 -4.24
CA SER A 49 -19.26 -6.31 -4.82
C SER A 49 -17.85 -6.44 -4.26
N LEU A 50 -17.44 -5.56 -3.34
CA LEU A 50 -16.19 -5.73 -2.61
C LEU A 50 -16.24 -7.01 -1.78
N SER A 51 -15.24 -7.86 -1.92
CA SER A 51 -15.15 -9.14 -1.20
C SER A 51 -14.58 -8.96 0.20
N ALA A 52 -13.68 -8.02 0.40
CA ALA A 52 -13.06 -7.73 1.69
C ALA A 52 -12.32 -6.38 1.70
N VAL A 53 -12.03 -5.91 2.91
CA VAL A 53 -11.08 -4.83 3.18
C VAL A 53 -9.86 -5.40 3.88
N LEU A 54 -8.67 -5.13 3.37
CA LEU A 54 -7.38 -5.48 3.97
C LEU A 54 -6.81 -4.22 4.62
N ILE A 55 -6.49 -4.27 5.91
CA ILE A 55 -5.93 -3.11 6.63
C ILE A 55 -4.49 -3.38 7.01
N THR A 56 -3.59 -2.52 6.56
CA THR A 56 -2.15 -2.60 6.85
C THR A 56 -1.83 -2.31 8.31
N HIS A 57 -2.40 -1.22 8.84
CA HIS A 57 -2.24 -0.77 10.23
C HIS A 57 -3.31 0.29 10.59
N GLU A 58 -3.34 0.71 11.86
CA GLU A 58 -4.41 1.52 12.45
C GLU A 58 -4.23 3.04 12.36
N HIS A 59 -3.28 3.57 11.61
CA HIS A 59 -3.14 5.02 11.44
C HIS A 59 -4.32 5.63 10.67
N SER A 60 -4.64 6.88 10.98
CA SER A 60 -5.85 7.56 10.49
C SER A 60 -5.92 7.65 8.96
N ASP A 61 -4.80 7.82 8.30
CA ASP A 61 -4.69 7.87 6.84
C ASP A 61 -4.83 6.49 6.17
N HIS A 62 -5.03 5.42 6.94
CA HIS A 62 -5.36 4.08 6.48
C HIS A 62 -6.77 3.62 6.86
N ILE A 63 -7.41 4.27 7.84
CA ILE A 63 -8.71 3.80 8.37
C ILE A 63 -9.81 4.86 8.48
N SER A 64 -9.58 6.13 8.10
CA SER A 64 -10.54 7.23 8.34
C SER A 64 -11.93 7.00 7.75
N GLY A 65 -12.04 6.25 6.66
CA GLY A 65 -13.31 5.88 6.03
C GLY A 65 -13.92 4.57 6.52
N LEU A 66 -13.15 3.76 7.26
CA LEU A 66 -13.46 2.36 7.56
C LEU A 66 -14.78 2.20 8.33
N ALA A 67 -15.01 2.98 9.38
CA ALA A 67 -16.24 2.91 10.18
C ALA A 67 -17.50 3.16 9.35
N THR A 68 -17.45 4.16 8.45
CA THR A 68 -18.58 4.47 7.57
C THR A 68 -18.75 3.42 6.48
N LEU A 69 -17.66 2.89 5.94
CA LEU A 69 -17.67 1.82 4.95
C LEU A 69 -18.30 0.56 5.54
N HIS A 70 -17.84 0.15 6.74
CA HIS A 70 -18.41 -1.00 7.46
C HIS A 70 -19.92 -0.81 7.73
N LYS A 71 -20.32 0.35 8.26
CA LYS A 71 -21.74 0.63 8.57
C LYS A 71 -22.65 0.46 7.34
N ARG A 72 -22.14 0.76 6.14
CA ARG A 72 -22.92 0.69 4.90
C ARG A 72 -22.91 -0.67 4.23
N PHE A 73 -21.78 -1.38 4.26
CA PHE A 73 -21.56 -2.55 3.42
C PHE A 73 -21.21 -3.82 4.20
N GLN A 74 -20.85 -3.73 5.48
CA GLN A 74 -20.55 -4.84 6.40
C GLN A 74 -19.53 -5.86 5.86
N LEU A 75 -18.52 -5.36 5.16
CA LEU A 75 -17.48 -6.18 4.55
C LEU A 75 -16.58 -6.82 5.61
N PRO A 76 -16.09 -8.05 5.39
CA PRO A 76 -15.06 -8.64 6.24
C PRO A 76 -13.77 -7.82 6.16
N ILE A 77 -13.11 -7.64 7.31
CA ILE A 77 -11.89 -6.85 7.45
C ILE A 77 -10.76 -7.76 7.89
N TYR A 78 -9.75 -7.93 7.07
CA TYR A 78 -8.55 -8.71 7.41
C TYR A 78 -7.42 -7.78 7.83
N THR A 79 -6.78 -8.08 8.94
CA THR A 79 -5.66 -7.32 9.47
C THR A 79 -4.87 -8.15 10.50
N SER A 80 -3.73 -7.63 10.99
CA SER A 80 -2.98 -8.30 12.04
C SER A 80 -3.72 -8.33 13.39
N PRO A 81 -3.40 -9.26 14.30
CA PRO A 81 -4.02 -9.28 15.64
C PRO A 81 -3.78 -8.00 16.44
N GLY A 82 -2.59 -7.37 16.30
CA GLY A 82 -2.29 -6.10 16.95
C GLY A 82 -3.16 -4.96 16.45
N THR A 83 -3.23 -4.80 15.15
CA THR A 83 -4.09 -3.79 14.49
C THR A 83 -5.56 -4.07 14.78
N ALA A 84 -6.01 -5.34 14.75
CA ALA A 84 -7.39 -5.73 15.08
C ALA A 84 -7.81 -5.22 16.47
N ARG A 85 -6.97 -5.40 17.49
CA ARG A 85 -7.24 -4.88 18.86
C ARG A 85 -7.41 -3.36 18.86
N GLN A 86 -6.56 -2.63 18.13
CA GLN A 86 -6.66 -1.16 18.03
C GLN A 86 -7.92 -0.71 17.28
N LEU A 87 -8.29 -1.41 16.21
CA LEU A 87 -9.50 -1.12 15.45
C LEU A 87 -10.76 -1.35 16.29
N CYS A 88 -10.89 -2.50 16.96
CA CYS A 88 -12.05 -2.83 17.79
C CYS A 88 -12.13 -1.92 19.02
N TYR A 89 -11.00 -1.54 19.62
CA TYR A 89 -10.98 -0.55 20.70
C TYR A 89 -11.53 0.82 20.27
N ARG A 90 -11.18 1.27 19.05
CA ARG A 90 -11.65 2.57 18.52
C ARG A 90 -13.06 2.50 17.92
N ILE A 91 -13.45 1.38 17.36
CA ILE A 91 -14.68 1.17 16.60
C ILE A 91 -15.27 -0.19 17.01
N ALA A 92 -15.95 -0.24 18.15
CA ALA A 92 -16.49 -1.49 18.70
C ALA A 92 -17.39 -2.27 17.71
N ALA A 93 -18.07 -1.59 16.79
CA ALA A 93 -18.89 -2.22 15.76
C ALA A 93 -18.11 -3.14 14.79
N LEU A 94 -16.76 -3.13 14.82
CA LEU A 94 -15.95 -3.97 13.94
C LEU A 94 -15.67 -5.37 14.52
N GLU A 95 -15.97 -5.65 15.78
CA GLU A 95 -15.63 -6.91 16.45
C GLU A 95 -16.13 -8.16 15.70
N ASP A 96 -17.33 -8.11 15.15
CA ASP A 96 -17.94 -9.25 14.45
C ASP A 96 -17.40 -9.47 13.02
N VAL A 97 -16.76 -8.47 12.42
CA VAL A 97 -16.32 -8.51 11.01
C VAL A 97 -14.81 -8.55 10.84
N VAL A 98 -14.05 -8.18 11.87
CA VAL A 98 -12.59 -8.27 11.83
C VAL A 98 -12.14 -9.74 11.86
N ARG A 99 -11.23 -10.07 10.97
CA ARG A 99 -10.63 -11.40 10.80
C ARG A 99 -9.12 -11.26 10.98
N PRO A 100 -8.61 -11.49 12.20
CA PRO A 100 -7.19 -11.38 12.46
C PRO A 100 -6.38 -12.43 11.71
N CYS A 101 -5.34 -11.99 11.01
CA CYS A 101 -4.36 -12.85 10.35
C CYS A 101 -2.96 -12.39 10.76
N PRO A 102 -2.17 -13.20 11.47
CA PRO A 102 -0.82 -12.83 11.86
C PRO A 102 0.08 -12.59 10.64
N PRO A 103 1.00 -11.57 10.70
CA PRO A 103 1.98 -11.38 9.64
C PRO A 103 2.82 -12.66 9.40
N GLY A 104 3.06 -12.99 8.14
CA GLY A 104 3.74 -14.22 7.72
C GLY A 104 2.79 -15.38 7.39
N ASN A 105 1.48 -15.18 7.56
CA ASN A 105 0.46 -16.17 7.19
C ASN A 105 -0.22 -15.79 5.86
N SER A 106 -1.05 -16.69 5.36
CA SER A 106 -1.86 -16.50 4.17
C SER A 106 -3.33 -16.87 4.42
N PHE A 107 -4.21 -16.32 3.61
CA PHE A 107 -5.64 -16.63 3.59
C PHE A 107 -6.21 -16.36 2.19
N THR A 108 -7.42 -16.85 1.92
CA THR A 108 -8.13 -16.55 0.68
C THR A 108 -9.27 -15.57 0.98
N ALA A 109 -9.38 -14.51 0.17
CA ALA A 109 -10.47 -13.53 0.24
C ALA A 109 -11.14 -13.44 -1.13
N GLY A 110 -12.44 -13.82 -1.21
CA GLY A 110 -13.08 -14.05 -2.49
C GLY A 110 -12.40 -15.20 -3.24
N GLY A 111 -11.91 -14.95 -4.44
CA GLY A 111 -11.12 -15.90 -5.25
C GLY A 111 -9.61 -15.63 -5.26
N LEU A 112 -9.13 -14.68 -4.47
CA LEU A 112 -7.72 -14.26 -4.45
C LEU A 112 -7.00 -14.78 -3.21
N ASP A 113 -5.79 -15.30 -3.40
CA ASP A 113 -4.88 -15.66 -2.32
C ASP A 113 -4.13 -14.43 -1.81
N VAL A 114 -4.09 -14.27 -0.51
CA VAL A 114 -3.48 -13.13 0.18
C VAL A 114 -2.40 -13.63 1.11
N GLU A 115 -1.17 -13.19 0.89
CA GLU A 115 -0.03 -13.40 1.78
C GLU A 115 0.23 -12.12 2.58
N THR A 116 0.53 -12.25 3.86
CA THR A 116 0.88 -11.12 4.74
C THR A 116 2.34 -11.21 5.15
N PHE A 117 2.98 -10.07 5.37
CA PHE A 117 4.35 -10.03 5.90
C PHE A 117 4.55 -8.79 6.78
N PRO A 118 5.38 -8.90 7.85
CA PRO A 118 5.60 -7.78 8.75
C PRO A 118 6.42 -6.68 8.09
N ILE A 119 6.06 -5.44 8.38
CA ILE A 119 6.81 -4.24 8.00
C ILE A 119 7.29 -3.49 9.23
N SER A 120 8.29 -2.62 9.08
CA SER A 120 8.85 -1.85 10.18
C SER A 120 8.24 -0.45 10.22
N HIS A 121 7.20 -0.27 11.04
CA HIS A 121 6.50 1.01 11.22
C HIS A 121 6.09 1.22 12.68
N ASP A 122 5.79 2.47 13.06
CA ASP A 122 5.38 2.86 14.41
C ASP A 122 3.87 2.64 14.66
N ALA A 123 3.41 1.41 14.43
CA ALA A 123 2.04 0.95 14.62
C ALA A 123 2.01 -0.34 15.48
N ALA A 124 0.83 -0.80 15.87
CA ALA A 124 0.69 -1.91 16.81
C ALA A 124 1.24 -3.25 16.26
N GLU A 125 0.98 -3.56 15.01
CA GLU A 125 1.49 -4.74 14.31
C GLU A 125 1.30 -4.55 12.78
N PRO A 126 2.10 -3.66 12.17
CA PRO A 126 1.91 -3.28 10.77
C PRO A 126 2.36 -4.39 9.81
N MET A 127 1.67 -4.52 8.68
CA MET A 127 1.97 -5.53 7.68
C MET A 127 1.75 -5.05 6.24
N GLY A 128 2.52 -5.61 5.31
CA GLY A 128 2.31 -5.53 3.88
C GLY A 128 1.52 -6.72 3.37
N PHE A 129 1.03 -6.60 2.15
CA PHE A 129 0.24 -7.64 1.49
C PHE A 129 0.80 -8.01 0.12
N ALA A 130 0.74 -9.29 -0.21
CA ALA A 130 0.84 -9.75 -1.58
C ALA A 130 -0.41 -10.54 -1.94
N VAL A 131 -0.96 -10.27 -3.13
CA VAL A 131 -2.23 -10.83 -3.60
C VAL A 131 -2.01 -11.54 -4.91
N SER A 132 -2.56 -12.75 -5.04
CA SER A 132 -2.37 -13.60 -6.21
C SER A 132 -3.67 -14.21 -6.72
N ASP A 133 -3.80 -14.33 -8.05
CA ASP A 133 -4.84 -15.12 -8.72
C ASP A 133 -4.36 -16.55 -9.08
N GLY A 134 -3.26 -17.00 -8.48
CA GLY A 134 -2.61 -18.28 -8.77
C GLY A 134 -1.61 -18.23 -9.94
N ASN A 135 -1.72 -17.26 -10.83
CA ASN A 135 -0.80 -17.08 -11.97
C ASN A 135 -0.02 -15.76 -11.89
N ARG A 136 -0.61 -14.74 -11.28
CA ARG A 136 -0.08 -13.40 -11.18
C ARG A 136 -0.12 -12.93 -9.74
N LYS A 137 0.89 -12.16 -9.36
CA LYS A 137 1.05 -11.64 -8.00
C LYS A 137 1.28 -10.14 -8.04
N ALA A 138 0.56 -9.40 -7.21
CA ALA A 138 0.81 -8.00 -6.91
C ALA A 138 1.23 -7.86 -5.44
N ALA A 139 2.23 -7.02 -5.14
CA ALA A 139 2.64 -6.76 -3.76
C ALA A 139 2.57 -5.27 -3.43
N LEU A 140 2.11 -4.96 -2.20
CA LEU A 140 1.85 -3.61 -1.72
C LEU A 140 2.59 -3.40 -0.40
N VAL A 141 3.49 -2.42 -0.40
CA VAL A 141 4.38 -2.11 0.72
C VAL A 141 4.53 -0.62 0.86
N THR A 142 3.85 -0.06 1.83
CA THR A 142 3.98 1.34 2.24
C THR A 142 4.18 1.40 3.76
N ASP A 143 4.59 2.54 4.26
CA ASP A 143 4.75 2.77 5.69
C ASP A 143 5.81 1.86 6.32
N LEU A 144 7.03 1.98 5.83
CA LEU A 144 8.15 1.25 6.41
C LEU A 144 9.41 2.11 6.43
N GLY A 145 10.10 2.11 7.57
CA GLY A 145 11.37 2.84 7.71
C GLY A 145 12.60 2.03 7.30
N VAL A 146 12.46 0.73 7.11
CA VAL A 146 13.57 -0.16 6.70
C VAL A 146 13.06 -1.39 5.95
N VAL A 147 13.74 -1.75 4.88
CA VAL A 147 13.47 -2.95 4.08
C VAL A 147 14.06 -4.18 4.76
N THR A 148 13.20 -5.01 5.34
CA THR A 148 13.57 -6.26 5.98
C THR A 148 13.62 -7.43 5.00
N GLU A 149 14.19 -8.56 5.42
CA GLU A 149 14.15 -9.80 4.62
C GLU A 149 12.71 -10.33 4.46
N ALA A 150 11.84 -10.11 5.43
CA ALA A 150 10.43 -10.46 5.32
C ALA A 150 9.72 -9.69 4.20
N VAL A 151 10.01 -8.38 4.06
CA VAL A 151 9.52 -7.56 2.96
C VAL A 151 10.02 -8.08 1.61
N ARG A 152 11.31 -8.38 1.48
CA ARG A 152 11.88 -8.92 0.23
C ARG A 152 11.22 -10.23 -0.17
N ARG A 153 11.03 -11.14 0.79
CA ARG A 153 10.36 -12.44 0.54
C ARG A 153 8.89 -12.25 0.19
N GLY A 154 8.15 -11.40 0.90
CA GLY A 154 6.74 -11.13 0.61
C GLY A 154 6.51 -10.58 -0.80
N MET A 155 7.44 -9.75 -1.30
CA MET A 155 7.39 -9.17 -2.64
C MET A 155 7.93 -10.10 -3.74
N ALA A 156 8.65 -11.17 -3.39
CA ALA A 156 9.28 -12.04 -4.38
C ALA A 156 8.25 -12.64 -5.36
N GLY A 157 8.59 -12.61 -6.65
CA GLY A 157 7.73 -13.10 -7.73
C GLY A 157 6.53 -12.21 -8.09
N ALA A 158 6.36 -11.05 -7.46
CA ALA A 158 5.32 -10.12 -7.86
C ALA A 158 5.67 -9.46 -9.20
N GLN A 159 4.72 -9.46 -10.14
CA GLN A 159 4.87 -8.77 -11.42
C GLN A 159 4.47 -7.29 -11.35
N LEU A 160 3.65 -6.92 -10.37
CA LEU A 160 3.23 -5.56 -10.08
C LEU A 160 3.53 -5.25 -8.62
N VAL A 161 4.17 -4.10 -8.36
CA VAL A 161 4.47 -3.66 -6.99
C VAL A 161 4.04 -2.21 -6.77
N LEU A 162 3.37 -1.96 -5.65
CA LEU A 162 3.18 -0.63 -5.08
C LEU A 162 4.18 -0.50 -3.93
N VAL A 163 5.14 0.41 -4.09
CA VAL A 163 6.21 0.63 -3.10
C VAL A 163 6.23 2.06 -2.62
N GLU A 164 6.62 2.24 -1.36
CA GLU A 164 6.79 3.57 -0.80
C GLU A 164 7.97 4.31 -1.43
N ALA A 165 7.75 5.60 -1.72
CA ALA A 165 8.78 6.60 -1.99
C ALA A 165 8.35 7.89 -1.27
N ASN A 166 8.49 7.90 0.06
CA ASN A 166 7.82 8.90 0.87
C ASN A 166 8.46 10.28 0.76
N HIS A 167 9.78 10.39 0.88
CA HIS A 167 10.44 11.68 1.02
C HIS A 167 11.80 11.74 0.34
N ASP A 168 12.21 12.98 0.03
CA ASP A 168 13.59 13.35 -0.25
C ASP A 168 14.28 13.64 1.09
N VAL A 169 15.40 12.98 1.36
CA VAL A 169 16.12 13.06 2.63
C VAL A 169 16.57 14.49 2.95
N GLU A 170 17.10 15.21 1.95
CA GLU A 170 17.58 16.57 2.16
C GLU A 170 16.43 17.56 2.42
N TRP A 171 15.26 17.34 1.81
CA TRP A 171 14.08 18.15 2.11
C TRP A 171 13.56 17.93 3.53
N VAL A 172 13.58 16.70 4.04
CA VAL A 172 13.26 16.44 5.45
C VAL A 172 14.28 17.15 6.35
N ARG A 173 15.58 17.00 6.08
CA ARG A 173 16.64 17.57 6.93
C ARG A 173 16.61 19.09 6.97
N SER A 174 16.48 19.72 5.82
CA SER A 174 16.48 21.19 5.68
C SER A 174 15.13 21.85 5.90
N GLY A 175 14.03 21.08 5.84
CA GLY A 175 12.66 21.57 5.92
C GLY A 175 12.27 22.11 7.30
N PRO A 176 11.05 22.67 7.42
CA PRO A 176 10.60 23.37 8.63
C PRO A 176 10.15 22.45 9.77
N TYR A 177 10.14 21.14 9.57
CA TYR A 177 9.66 20.22 10.59
C TYR A 177 10.51 20.26 11.87
N PRO A 178 9.88 20.13 13.06
CA PRO A 178 10.62 20.00 14.32
C PRO A 178 11.54 18.78 14.29
N TYR A 179 12.64 18.85 15.04
CA TYR A 179 13.67 17.79 15.08
C TYR A 179 13.08 16.40 15.34
N TYR A 180 12.21 16.26 16.34
CA TYR A 180 11.61 14.97 16.70
C TYR A 180 10.80 14.34 15.53
N LEU A 181 10.16 15.18 14.70
CA LEU A 181 9.40 14.68 13.55
C LEU A 181 10.33 14.25 12.41
N LYS A 182 11.44 14.96 12.21
CA LYS A 182 12.50 14.55 11.27
C LYS A 182 13.09 13.19 11.65
N GLU A 183 13.45 13.02 12.92
CA GLU A 183 13.96 11.76 13.46
C GLU A 183 12.93 10.61 13.32
N ARG A 184 11.65 10.88 13.54
CA ARG A 184 10.58 9.90 13.33
C ARG A 184 10.49 9.48 11.87
N ILE A 185 10.47 10.45 10.93
CA ILE A 185 10.36 10.18 9.49
C ILE A 185 11.57 9.39 8.98
N LEU A 186 12.77 9.80 9.35
CA LEU A 186 14.04 9.20 8.92
C LEU A 186 14.40 7.93 9.70
N GLY A 187 13.66 7.62 10.76
CA GLY A 187 13.94 6.51 11.66
C GLY A 187 13.57 5.14 11.08
N ARG A 188 14.04 4.08 11.75
CA ARG A 188 13.80 2.70 11.34
C ARG A 188 12.32 2.27 11.33
N GLN A 189 11.45 3.00 12.00
CA GLN A 189 10.00 2.80 12.02
C GLN A 189 9.25 3.97 11.35
N GLY A 190 9.97 4.81 10.61
CA GLY A 190 9.41 5.92 9.83
C GLY A 190 8.99 5.48 8.44
N HIS A 191 9.59 6.11 7.42
CA HIS A 191 9.23 5.90 6.01
C HIS A 191 10.47 5.75 5.13
N LEU A 192 10.34 5.06 3.99
CA LEU A 192 11.41 4.98 3.00
C LEU A 192 11.64 6.32 2.30
N SER A 193 12.90 6.68 2.16
CA SER A 193 13.31 7.73 1.23
C SER A 193 13.05 7.34 -0.22
N ASN A 194 13.16 8.30 -1.15
CA ASN A 194 13.11 7.99 -2.58
C ASN A 194 14.19 6.99 -2.99
N GLU A 195 15.37 7.09 -2.39
CA GLU A 195 16.51 6.22 -2.67
C GLU A 195 16.28 4.80 -2.13
N ASP A 196 15.79 4.67 -0.90
CA ASP A 196 15.48 3.36 -0.28
C ASP A 196 14.30 2.69 -0.99
N GLY A 197 13.26 3.46 -1.35
CA GLY A 197 12.15 3.00 -2.19
C GLY A 197 12.62 2.53 -3.57
N GLY A 198 13.58 3.27 -4.15
CA GLY A 198 14.24 2.90 -5.41
C GLY A 198 15.04 1.60 -5.31
N ALA A 199 15.75 1.40 -4.21
CA ALA A 199 16.48 0.15 -3.96
C ALA A 199 15.51 -1.04 -3.78
N LEU A 200 14.38 -0.83 -3.10
CA LEU A 200 13.32 -1.85 -2.98
C LEU A 200 12.70 -2.16 -4.34
N ALA A 201 12.36 -1.14 -5.11
CA ALA A 201 11.84 -1.28 -6.47
C ALA A 201 12.81 -2.05 -7.39
N LEU A 202 14.11 -1.76 -7.31
CA LEU A 202 15.14 -2.47 -8.06
C LEU A 202 15.15 -3.97 -7.70
N GLY A 203 15.10 -4.31 -6.42
CA GLY A 203 15.03 -5.70 -5.96
C GLY A 203 13.77 -6.41 -6.50
N ALA A 204 12.62 -5.73 -6.54
CA ALA A 204 11.40 -6.26 -7.11
C ALA A 204 11.52 -6.50 -8.63
N VAL A 205 12.10 -5.55 -9.37
CA VAL A 205 12.35 -5.69 -10.82
C VAL A 205 13.31 -6.83 -11.12
N GLN A 206 14.35 -6.98 -10.33
CA GLN A 206 15.30 -8.11 -10.45
C GLN A 206 14.64 -9.46 -10.15
N SER A 207 13.58 -9.50 -9.33
CA SER A 207 12.78 -10.71 -9.03
C SER A 207 11.57 -10.88 -9.96
N GLY A 208 11.40 -10.07 -11.00
CA GLY A 208 10.40 -10.28 -12.04
C GLY A 208 9.31 -9.22 -12.17
N ALA A 209 9.31 -8.17 -11.35
CA ALA A 209 8.33 -7.09 -11.50
C ALA A 209 8.51 -6.35 -12.84
N ARG A 210 7.38 -6.08 -13.48
CA ARG A 210 7.30 -5.33 -14.75
C ARG A 210 6.54 -4.02 -14.58
N THR A 211 5.81 -3.86 -13.48
CA THR A 211 5.10 -2.64 -13.14
C THR A 211 5.46 -2.21 -11.73
N VAL A 212 6.04 -1.04 -11.60
CA VAL A 212 6.38 -0.39 -10.34
C VAL A 212 5.57 0.88 -10.20
N VAL A 213 4.78 0.96 -9.15
CA VAL A 213 4.00 2.13 -8.77
C VAL A 213 4.59 2.69 -7.49
N LEU A 214 5.03 3.94 -7.52
CA LEU A 214 5.52 4.64 -6.34
C LEU A 214 4.33 5.26 -5.61
N GLY A 215 4.20 5.01 -4.31
CA GLY A 215 3.09 5.50 -3.50
C GLY A 215 3.52 6.12 -2.19
N HIS A 216 2.53 6.55 -1.42
CA HIS A 216 2.68 7.11 -0.08
C HIS A 216 3.65 8.30 0.00
N LEU A 217 3.58 9.21 -0.99
CA LEU A 217 4.44 10.39 -1.04
C LEU A 217 4.05 11.41 0.03
N SER A 218 5.03 11.91 0.78
CA SER A 218 4.88 13.06 1.67
C SER A 218 4.40 14.30 0.89
N ARG A 219 3.49 15.04 1.49
CA ARG A 219 3.01 16.30 0.90
C ARG A 219 4.06 17.39 0.96
N GLU A 220 4.79 17.45 2.06
CA GLU A 220 5.72 18.53 2.36
C GLU A 220 7.16 18.23 1.93
N ASN A 221 7.55 16.94 1.91
CA ASN A 221 8.95 16.55 1.71
C ASN A 221 9.17 15.78 0.42
N ASN A 222 8.21 15.81 -0.53
CA ASN A 222 8.36 15.15 -1.82
C ASN A 222 7.48 15.77 -2.90
N THR A 223 7.82 15.47 -4.14
CA THR A 223 6.95 15.67 -5.31
C THR A 223 6.95 14.43 -6.19
N PRO A 224 5.88 14.19 -6.97
CA PRO A 224 5.84 13.07 -7.91
C PRO A 224 7.06 13.03 -8.84
N GLN A 225 7.51 14.17 -9.32
CA GLN A 225 8.67 14.27 -10.21
C GLN A 225 9.97 13.89 -9.51
N ARG A 226 10.17 14.30 -8.24
CA ARG A 226 11.36 13.91 -7.46
C ARG A 226 11.41 12.43 -7.22
N ALA A 227 10.32 11.85 -6.72
CA ALA A 227 10.22 10.40 -6.49
C ALA A 227 10.49 9.63 -7.78
N PHE A 228 9.83 10.01 -8.88
CA PHE A 228 10.03 9.38 -10.19
C PHE A 228 11.49 9.46 -10.64
N ASN A 229 12.09 10.65 -10.61
CA ASN A 229 13.46 10.84 -11.08
C ASN A 229 14.49 10.04 -10.27
N ALA A 230 14.37 10.04 -8.94
CA ALA A 230 15.28 9.30 -8.06
C ALA A 230 15.20 7.79 -8.34
N VAL A 231 14.00 7.23 -8.37
CA VAL A 231 13.81 5.80 -8.63
C VAL A 231 14.17 5.43 -10.06
N ASN A 232 13.79 6.23 -11.05
CA ASN A 232 14.14 5.99 -12.45
C ASN A 232 15.66 5.99 -12.68
N ALA A 233 16.41 6.87 -12.01
CA ALA A 233 17.87 6.87 -12.07
C ALA A 233 18.47 5.54 -11.56
N ILE A 234 17.96 5.02 -10.44
CA ILE A 234 18.40 3.75 -9.87
C ILE A 234 18.06 2.58 -10.81
N LEU A 235 16.82 2.52 -11.31
CA LEU A 235 16.39 1.45 -12.21
C LEU A 235 17.15 1.50 -13.54
N SER A 236 17.45 2.70 -14.07
CA SER A 236 18.22 2.87 -15.32
C SER A 236 19.68 2.47 -15.15
N ALA A 237 20.27 2.71 -13.97
CA ALA A 237 21.68 2.40 -13.73
C ALA A 237 21.92 0.91 -13.40
N TYR A 238 21.01 0.27 -12.69
CA TYR A 238 21.23 -1.04 -12.08
C TYR A 238 20.17 -2.08 -12.44
N GLY A 239 19.04 -1.67 -13.03
CA GLY A 239 17.96 -2.57 -13.44
C GLY A 239 18.28 -3.34 -14.72
N PRO A 240 17.55 -4.43 -14.98
CA PRO A 240 17.66 -5.15 -16.24
C PRO A 240 17.27 -4.22 -17.40
N ARG A 241 18.07 -4.25 -18.48
CA ARG A 241 17.81 -3.46 -19.71
C ARG A 241 16.70 -4.09 -20.57
N GLU A 242 15.61 -4.49 -19.97
CA GLU A 242 14.50 -5.09 -20.69
C GLU A 242 13.47 -4.03 -21.10
N ALA A 243 13.01 -4.14 -22.35
CA ALA A 243 11.86 -3.36 -22.81
C ALA A 243 10.61 -3.81 -22.03
N GLY A 244 9.80 -2.87 -21.57
CA GLY A 244 8.48 -3.16 -20.97
C GLY A 244 8.37 -2.92 -19.45
N LEU A 245 9.38 -2.36 -18.79
CA LEU A 245 9.23 -1.89 -17.41
C LEU A 245 8.37 -0.60 -17.38
N THR A 246 7.30 -0.65 -16.61
CA THR A 246 6.47 0.53 -16.31
C THR A 246 6.84 1.06 -14.93
N LEU A 247 7.29 2.33 -14.86
CA LEU A 247 7.45 3.07 -13.62
C LEU A 247 6.46 4.24 -13.60
N SER A 248 5.69 4.37 -12.54
CA SER A 248 4.74 5.47 -12.37
C SER A 248 4.65 5.91 -10.91
N VAL A 249 4.00 7.05 -10.67
CA VAL A 249 3.73 7.58 -9.33
C VAL A 249 2.22 7.64 -9.13
N ALA A 250 1.74 7.05 -8.04
CA ALA A 250 0.34 7.07 -7.67
C ALA A 250 -0.12 8.51 -7.35
N PRO A 251 -1.25 8.95 -7.90
CA PRO A 251 -1.83 10.24 -7.54
C PRO A 251 -2.22 10.28 -6.05
N ARG A 252 -1.95 11.42 -5.39
CA ARG A 252 -2.23 11.57 -3.96
C ARG A 252 -3.74 11.64 -3.65
N ASP A 253 -4.45 12.48 -4.37
CA ASP A 253 -5.81 12.89 -4.02
C ASP A 253 -6.86 12.52 -5.08
N GLN A 254 -6.53 11.68 -6.04
CA GLN A 254 -7.42 11.23 -7.11
C GLN A 254 -7.14 9.78 -7.50
N THR A 255 -8.10 9.17 -8.18
CA THR A 255 -7.95 7.81 -8.70
C THR A 255 -6.86 7.76 -9.77
N GLY A 256 -5.92 6.87 -9.61
CA GLY A 256 -4.85 6.60 -10.56
C GLY A 256 -5.29 5.76 -11.75
N PRO A 257 -4.38 5.46 -12.68
CA PRO A 257 -4.64 4.53 -13.76
C PRO A 257 -4.84 3.10 -13.25
N VAL A 258 -5.46 2.26 -14.07
CA VAL A 258 -5.54 0.82 -13.83
C VAL A 258 -4.25 0.17 -14.35
N TYR A 259 -3.48 -0.42 -13.46
CA TYR A 259 -2.33 -1.23 -13.82
C TYR A 259 -2.75 -2.69 -13.92
N THR A 260 -2.22 -3.39 -14.90
CA THR A 260 -2.61 -4.78 -15.20
C THR A 260 -1.38 -5.68 -15.31
N VAL A 261 -1.49 -6.91 -14.81
CA VAL A 261 -0.51 -8.00 -14.96
C VAL A 261 -1.21 -9.31 -15.29
#